data_5573b856f8bf4d842f942b7bac737ce6
#
_entry.id   5573b856f8bf4d842f942b7bac737ce6
#
_cell.length_a   1.000
_cell.length_b   1.000
_cell.length_c   1.000
_cell.angle_alpha   90.00
_cell.angle_beta   90.00
_cell.angle_gamma   90.00
#
_symmetry.space_group_name_H-M   'P 1'
#
loop_
_entity.id
_entity.type
_entity.pdbx_description
1 polymer ?
#
loop_
_entity_poly.entity_id
_entity_poly.type
_entity_poly.pdbx_seq_one_letter_code
_entity_poly.pdbx_strand_id
1 'polypeptide(L)'
;MLCETLAWIFGRPEYDISFHVNTDSADLIGTDTFINNEVRLRKGPIYQCAEFGGFGILDEINMAKNDAVSVLHATLDHRRRIDIPGYNRILLHPATRFIGTMNYGYAGTRELNEALVSRFMVIDMPEMDEDSVLFVLRQHFPDGEKSALKAFAGLFLDLQIKAYHGEISTKSLDLRGLVSAVKATKSGLSPIDAIQMGIINKSFDVFEKEIVEDVVSTRIPSSWTGKDIWG
;
A
#
# COMPACT_ATOMS: atom_id res chain seq x y z
N MET A 1 -1.66 -2.16 6.66
CA MET A 1 -0.70 -2.34 7.80
C MET A 1 -0.55 -1.08 8.67
N LEU A 2 0.06 0.06 8.24
CA LEU A 2 0.24 1.23 9.13
C LEU A 2 -1.09 1.77 9.66
N CYS A 3 -2.07 1.98 8.79
CA CYS A 3 -3.38 2.51 9.16
C CYS A 3 -4.14 1.57 10.11
N GLU A 4 -4.14 0.28 9.84
CA GLU A 4 -4.70 -0.79 10.69
C GLU A 4 -4.03 -0.80 12.08
N THR A 5 -2.68 -0.69 12.09
CA THR A 5 -1.93 -0.61 13.35
C THR A 5 -2.33 0.62 14.17
N LEU A 6 -2.54 1.77 13.52
CA LEU A 6 -3.04 2.96 14.21
C LEU A 6 -4.45 2.74 14.79
N ALA A 7 -5.36 2.16 14.01
CA ALA A 7 -6.71 1.85 14.49
C ALA A 7 -6.66 0.91 15.71
N TRP A 8 -5.82 -0.10 15.66
CA TRP A 8 -5.59 -1.02 16.78
C TRP A 8 -5.02 -0.34 18.02
N ILE A 9 -3.97 0.52 17.86
CA ILE A 9 -3.36 1.28 18.99
C ILE A 9 -4.41 2.15 19.69
N PHE A 10 -5.29 2.80 18.92
CA PHE A 10 -6.34 3.66 19.46
C PHE A 10 -7.58 2.90 19.93
N GLY A 11 -7.63 1.57 19.76
CA GLY A 11 -8.79 0.74 20.08
C GLY A 11 -10.06 1.19 19.34
N ARG A 12 -9.92 1.59 18.08
CA ARG A 12 -11.01 2.11 17.25
C ARG A 12 -11.27 1.18 16.08
N PRO A 13 -12.54 1.05 15.65
CA PRO A 13 -12.87 0.30 14.44
C PRO A 13 -12.25 0.97 13.20
N GLU A 14 -11.96 0.16 12.21
CA GLU A 14 -11.52 0.60 10.89
C GLU A 14 -12.56 0.23 9.83
N TYR A 15 -12.62 1.05 8.81
CA TYR A 15 -13.48 0.91 7.63
C TYR A 15 -12.65 1.26 6.42
N ASP A 16 -12.25 0.27 5.66
CA ASP A 16 -11.34 0.44 4.54
C ASP A 16 -12.06 0.38 3.19
N ILE A 17 -11.53 1.13 2.25
CA ILE A 17 -11.85 1.03 0.84
C ILE A 17 -10.60 1.24 0.01
N SER A 18 -10.32 0.31 -0.88
CA SER A 18 -9.28 0.45 -1.89
C SER A 18 -9.89 1.02 -3.18
N PHE A 19 -9.42 2.18 -3.58
CA PHE A 19 -9.91 2.86 -4.77
C PHE A 19 -9.34 2.27 -6.03
N HIS A 20 -10.15 2.21 -7.06
CA HIS A 20 -9.76 1.85 -8.42
C HIS A 20 -10.55 2.68 -9.43
N VAL A 21 -10.20 2.57 -10.70
CA VAL A 21 -10.77 3.39 -11.79
C VAL A 21 -12.30 3.30 -11.95
N ASN A 22 -12.93 2.27 -11.41
CA ASN A 22 -14.37 2.07 -11.45
C ASN A 22 -15.06 2.30 -10.10
N THR A 23 -14.33 2.68 -9.06
CA THR A 23 -14.93 3.05 -7.77
C THR A 23 -15.85 4.24 -7.96
N ASP A 24 -17.06 4.14 -7.43
CA ASP A 24 -18.07 5.20 -7.48
C ASP A 24 -18.52 5.63 -6.07
N SER A 25 -19.40 6.62 -6.00
CA SER A 25 -19.91 7.14 -4.74
C SER A 25 -20.76 6.12 -3.98
N ALA A 26 -21.35 5.16 -4.66
CA ALA A 26 -22.16 4.12 -4.05
C ALA A 26 -21.28 3.09 -3.32
N ASP A 27 -20.07 2.82 -3.82
CA ASP A 27 -19.10 1.98 -3.12
C ASP A 27 -18.69 2.61 -1.78
N LEU A 28 -18.62 3.94 -1.72
CA LEU A 28 -18.22 4.69 -0.53
C LEU A 28 -19.33 4.78 0.51
N ILE A 29 -20.52 5.16 0.05
CA ILE A 29 -21.66 5.51 0.91
C ILE A 29 -22.60 4.32 1.11
N GLY A 30 -22.83 3.57 0.04
CA GLY A 30 -23.75 2.44 0.04
C GLY A 30 -24.74 2.46 -1.12
N THR A 31 -25.42 1.35 -1.27
CA THR A 31 -26.39 1.11 -2.34
C THR A 31 -27.73 0.67 -1.78
N ASP A 32 -28.81 1.04 -2.46
CA ASP A 32 -30.12 0.51 -2.15
C ASP A 32 -30.20 -0.98 -2.46
N THR A 33 -30.70 -1.72 -1.50
CA THR A 33 -30.94 -3.15 -1.62
C THR A 33 -32.36 -3.48 -1.24
N PHE A 34 -32.97 -4.43 -1.94
CA PHE A 34 -34.33 -4.88 -1.66
C PHE A 34 -34.28 -6.11 -0.72
N ILE A 35 -34.67 -5.90 0.52
CA ILE A 35 -34.66 -6.93 1.57
C ILE A 35 -36.01 -6.94 2.27
N ASN A 36 -36.64 -8.11 2.40
CA ASN A 36 -37.92 -8.29 3.09
C ASN A 36 -39.05 -7.37 2.58
N ASN A 37 -39.15 -7.20 1.26
CA ASN A 37 -40.15 -6.34 0.61
C ASN A 37 -39.95 -4.83 0.87
N GLU A 38 -38.80 -4.41 1.36
CA GLU A 38 -38.45 -3.00 1.61
C GLU A 38 -37.13 -2.63 0.93
N VAL A 39 -37.04 -1.40 0.46
CA VAL A 39 -35.76 -0.82 0.02
C VAL A 39 -34.99 -0.36 1.25
N ARG A 40 -33.78 -0.86 1.41
CA ARG A 40 -32.89 -0.48 2.51
C ARG A 40 -31.50 -0.14 1.98
N LEU A 41 -30.90 0.89 2.55
CA LEU A 41 -29.51 1.25 2.26
C LEU A 41 -28.56 0.17 2.84
N ARG A 42 -27.81 -0.52 1.97
CA ARG A 42 -26.63 -1.29 2.37
C ARG A 42 -25.48 -0.31 2.56
N LYS A 43 -25.14 -0.01 3.80
CA LYS A 43 -24.17 1.01 4.18
C LYS A 43 -22.76 0.66 3.69
N GLY A 44 -22.13 1.59 3.00
CA GLY A 44 -20.72 1.51 2.60
C GLY A 44 -19.76 1.88 3.74
N PRO A 45 -18.43 1.70 3.53
CA PRO A 45 -17.44 1.89 4.60
C PRO A 45 -17.37 3.32 5.12
N ILE A 46 -17.49 4.32 4.26
CA ILE A 46 -17.47 5.73 4.67
C ILE A 46 -18.70 6.09 5.51
N TYR A 47 -19.87 5.56 5.11
CA TYR A 47 -21.09 5.71 5.89
C TYR A 47 -20.94 5.12 7.29
N GLN A 48 -20.44 3.87 7.37
CA GLN A 48 -20.26 3.17 8.65
C GLN A 48 -19.27 3.90 9.56
N CYS A 49 -18.14 4.36 8.98
CA CYS A 49 -17.17 5.17 9.70
C CYS A 49 -17.78 6.47 10.21
N ALA A 50 -18.63 7.13 9.42
CA ALA A 50 -19.32 8.36 9.82
C ALA A 50 -20.28 8.13 10.96
N GLU A 51 -21.04 7.05 10.94
CA GLU A 51 -22.07 6.72 11.91
C GLU A 51 -21.49 6.23 13.25
N PHE A 52 -20.51 5.32 13.20
CA PHE A 52 -20.00 4.64 14.39
C PHE A 52 -18.69 5.22 14.93
N GLY A 53 -18.03 6.06 14.16
CA GLY A 53 -16.69 6.58 14.49
C GLY A 53 -15.60 5.57 14.19
N GLY A 54 -14.35 6.00 14.29
CA GLY A 54 -13.18 5.19 14.00
C GLY A 54 -12.36 5.75 12.84
N PHE A 55 -11.60 4.87 12.18
CA PHE A 55 -10.74 5.24 11.06
C PHE A 55 -11.34 4.78 9.73
N GLY A 56 -11.59 5.73 8.83
CA GLY A 56 -11.90 5.46 7.43
C GLY A 56 -10.60 5.45 6.63
N ILE A 57 -10.20 4.28 6.13
CA ILE A 57 -8.97 4.11 5.35
C ILE A 57 -9.32 4.20 3.87
N LEU A 58 -8.77 5.20 3.19
CA LEU A 58 -8.98 5.51 1.78
C LEU A 58 -7.72 5.10 1.02
N ASP A 59 -7.60 3.80 0.72
CA ASP A 59 -6.39 3.26 0.11
C ASP A 59 -6.36 3.54 -1.39
N GLU A 60 -5.20 3.99 -1.90
CA GLU A 60 -4.99 4.38 -3.31
C GLU A 60 -5.99 5.46 -3.80
N ILE A 61 -6.27 6.46 -2.97
CA ILE A 61 -7.30 7.49 -3.23
C ILE A 61 -7.12 8.19 -4.59
N ASN A 62 -5.89 8.28 -5.10
CA ASN A 62 -5.56 8.89 -6.39
C ASN A 62 -5.88 8.00 -7.61
N MET A 63 -6.38 6.78 -7.40
CA MET A 63 -6.90 5.93 -8.48
C MET A 63 -8.36 6.26 -8.84
N ALA A 64 -9.09 6.91 -7.94
CA ALA A 64 -10.50 7.23 -8.12
C ALA A 64 -10.75 8.32 -9.16
N LYS A 65 -11.95 8.29 -9.75
CA LYS A 65 -12.47 9.41 -10.53
C LYS A 65 -12.92 10.55 -9.62
N ASN A 66 -12.82 11.79 -10.09
CA ASN A 66 -13.22 12.97 -9.31
C ASN A 66 -14.69 12.90 -8.82
N ASP A 67 -15.59 12.32 -9.60
CA ASP A 67 -16.99 12.16 -9.23
C ASP A 67 -17.19 11.27 -8.00
N ALA A 68 -16.42 10.17 -7.93
CA ALA A 68 -16.47 9.26 -6.78
C ALA A 68 -16.02 9.97 -5.48
N VAL A 69 -14.93 10.74 -5.55
CA VAL A 69 -14.39 11.43 -4.37
C VAL A 69 -15.14 12.71 -4.01
N SER A 70 -16.05 13.19 -4.86
CA SER A 70 -16.82 14.43 -4.61
C SER A 70 -17.63 14.35 -3.31
N VAL A 71 -18.13 13.18 -2.97
CA VAL A 71 -18.88 12.94 -1.71
C VAL A 71 -18.01 13.17 -0.47
N LEU A 72 -16.69 13.03 -0.59
CA LEU A 72 -15.75 13.23 0.52
C LEU A 72 -15.56 14.71 0.87
N HIS A 73 -15.87 15.66 -0.04
CA HIS A 73 -15.68 17.09 0.22
C HIS A 73 -16.44 17.58 1.45
N ALA A 74 -17.72 17.22 1.57
CA ALA A 74 -18.53 17.59 2.73
C ALA A 74 -18.21 16.76 3.98
N THR A 75 -17.67 15.57 3.78
CA THR A 75 -17.24 14.65 4.84
C THR A 75 -15.96 15.12 5.51
N LEU A 76 -15.00 15.61 4.72
CA LEU A 76 -13.66 15.99 5.16
C LEU A 76 -13.54 17.44 5.61
N ASP A 77 -14.50 18.32 5.25
CA ASP A 77 -14.45 19.73 5.65
C ASP A 77 -15.12 19.97 7.01
N HIS A 78 -15.20 21.25 7.40
CA HIS A 78 -15.81 21.69 8.66
C HIS A 78 -17.28 21.26 8.85
N ARG A 79 -17.99 20.96 7.77
CA ARG A 79 -19.38 20.49 7.81
C ARG A 79 -19.52 19.10 8.40
N ARG A 80 -18.49 18.26 8.27
CA ARG A 80 -18.43 16.90 8.84
C ARG A 80 -19.75 16.15 8.69
N ARG A 81 -20.20 16.00 7.45
CA ARG A 81 -21.49 15.38 7.14
C ARG A 81 -21.47 14.62 5.83
N ILE A 82 -22.39 13.70 5.71
CA ILE A 82 -22.70 13.00 4.46
C ILE A 82 -24.16 13.32 4.11
N ASP A 83 -24.37 13.85 2.91
CA ASP A 83 -25.70 14.07 2.33
C ASP A 83 -26.00 12.93 1.36
N ILE A 84 -27.02 12.12 1.64
CA ILE A 84 -27.39 10.96 0.84
C ILE A 84 -28.75 11.22 0.20
N PRO A 85 -28.86 11.28 -1.14
CA PRO A 85 -30.13 11.47 -1.80
C PRO A 85 -31.17 10.42 -1.36
N GLY A 86 -32.36 10.88 -0.96
CA GLY A 86 -33.44 9.99 -0.50
C GLY A 86 -33.34 9.52 0.95
N TYR A 87 -32.28 9.86 1.66
CA TYR A 87 -32.07 9.50 3.07
C TYR A 87 -31.77 10.72 3.93
N ASN A 88 -31.81 10.53 5.24
CA ASN A 88 -31.46 11.58 6.19
C ASN A 88 -29.96 11.87 6.11
N ARG A 89 -29.62 13.15 6.25
CA ARG A 89 -28.25 13.61 6.42
C ARG A 89 -27.61 12.96 7.65
N ILE A 90 -26.38 12.56 7.54
CA ILE A 90 -25.59 11.99 8.64
C ILE A 90 -24.51 12.98 9.04
N LEU A 91 -24.46 13.30 10.32
CA LEU A 91 -23.34 14.00 10.93
C LEU A 91 -22.28 12.98 11.33
N LEU A 92 -21.03 13.28 11.06
CA LEU A 92 -19.93 12.41 11.44
C LEU A 92 -19.81 12.30 12.96
N HIS A 93 -19.66 11.08 13.42
CA HIS A 93 -19.30 10.83 14.82
C HIS A 93 -18.01 11.60 15.19
N PRO A 94 -17.91 12.18 16.38
CA PRO A 94 -16.72 12.97 16.79
C PRO A 94 -15.39 12.22 16.68
N ALA A 95 -15.40 10.90 16.87
CA ALA A 95 -14.22 10.05 16.78
C ALA A 95 -13.85 9.62 15.34
N THR A 96 -14.63 10.01 14.32
CA THR A 96 -14.31 9.68 12.92
C THR A 96 -13.07 10.42 12.46
N ARG A 97 -12.13 9.69 11.86
CA ARG A 97 -10.92 10.20 11.18
C ARG A 97 -10.76 9.48 9.86
N PHE A 98 -10.24 10.19 8.86
CA PHE A 98 -9.93 9.59 7.55
C PHE A 98 -8.43 9.64 7.31
N ILE A 99 -7.90 8.56 6.76
CA ILE A 99 -6.50 8.43 6.34
C ILE A 99 -6.53 8.03 4.88
N GLY A 100 -5.98 8.89 4.01
CA GLY A 100 -5.78 8.57 2.60
C GLY A 100 -4.36 8.07 2.37
N THR A 101 -4.21 7.01 1.60
CA THR A 101 -2.92 6.59 1.08
C THR A 101 -2.87 6.81 -0.43
N MET A 102 -1.71 7.14 -0.95
CA MET A 102 -1.50 7.24 -2.39
C MET A 102 -0.05 6.93 -2.75
N ASN A 103 0.13 6.40 -3.94
CA ASN A 103 1.44 6.28 -4.58
C ASN A 103 1.61 7.47 -5.53
N TYR A 104 2.64 8.28 -5.31
CA TYR A 104 2.93 9.44 -6.16
C TYR A 104 3.96 9.06 -7.24
N GLY A 105 3.75 9.54 -8.47
CA GLY A 105 4.71 9.37 -9.57
C GLY A 105 4.71 8.02 -10.28
N TYR A 106 3.80 7.11 -9.97
CA TYR A 106 3.68 5.83 -10.66
C TYR A 106 2.79 5.92 -11.91
N ALA A 107 3.10 5.10 -12.92
CA ALA A 107 2.28 5.01 -14.12
C ALA A 107 0.84 4.59 -13.79
N GLY A 108 -0.14 5.38 -14.27
CA GLY A 108 -1.56 5.13 -14.02
C GLY A 108 -2.14 5.88 -12.82
N THR A 109 -1.31 6.53 -11.99
CA THR A 109 -1.78 7.40 -10.91
C THR A 109 -2.23 8.75 -11.46
N ARG A 110 -3.20 9.37 -10.80
CA ARG A 110 -3.72 10.71 -11.14
C ARG A 110 -3.32 11.68 -10.04
N GLU A 111 -3.15 12.94 -10.43
CA GLU A 111 -3.08 14.00 -9.43
C GLU A 111 -4.45 14.15 -8.75
N LEU A 112 -4.42 14.23 -7.42
CA LEU A 112 -5.62 14.54 -6.66
C LEU A 112 -6.03 15.99 -6.93
N ASN A 113 -7.34 16.22 -7.00
CA ASN A 113 -7.90 17.55 -7.08
C ASN A 113 -7.43 18.40 -5.89
N GLU A 114 -6.95 19.62 -6.14
CA GLU A 114 -6.49 20.57 -5.11
C GLU A 114 -7.50 20.76 -3.99
N ALA A 115 -8.79 20.81 -4.32
CA ALA A 115 -9.86 20.95 -3.33
C ALA A 115 -9.94 19.75 -2.39
N LEU A 116 -9.56 18.55 -2.82
CA LEU A 116 -9.48 17.38 -1.96
C LEU A 116 -8.19 17.40 -1.13
N VAL A 117 -7.05 17.67 -1.76
CA VAL A 117 -5.74 17.77 -1.08
C VAL A 117 -5.77 18.77 0.06
N SER A 118 -6.39 19.96 -0.15
CA SER A 118 -6.51 21.01 0.88
C SER A 118 -7.26 20.60 2.14
N ARG A 119 -7.95 19.45 2.13
CA ARG A 119 -8.69 18.90 3.28
C ARG A 119 -7.89 17.86 4.06
N PHE A 120 -6.71 17.50 3.58
CA PHE A 120 -5.82 16.57 4.26
C PHE A 120 -4.57 17.28 4.80
N MET A 121 -4.04 16.76 5.87
CA MET A 121 -2.64 16.99 6.24
C MET A 121 -1.80 15.95 5.50
N VAL A 122 -0.92 16.44 4.63
CA VAL A 122 -0.06 15.55 3.84
C VAL A 122 1.17 15.18 4.66
N ILE A 123 1.48 13.89 4.70
CA ILE A 123 2.67 13.33 5.33
C ILE A 123 3.44 12.58 4.25
N ASP A 124 4.62 13.08 3.93
CA ASP A 124 5.53 12.38 3.04
C ASP A 124 6.20 11.24 3.78
N MET A 125 6.01 10.03 3.26
CA MET A 125 6.68 8.84 3.79
C MET A 125 8.10 8.79 3.23
N PRO A 126 9.14 8.78 4.10
CA PRO A 126 10.51 8.72 3.62
C PRO A 126 10.80 7.39 2.91
N GLU A 127 11.73 7.43 1.96
CA GLU A 127 12.30 6.22 1.40
C GLU A 127 12.98 5.40 2.50
N MET A 128 12.95 4.08 2.34
CA MET A 128 13.57 3.19 3.34
C MET A 128 15.09 3.17 3.16
N ASP A 129 15.81 3.36 4.24
CA ASP A 129 17.25 3.12 4.32
C ASP A 129 17.57 1.64 4.59
N GLU A 130 18.85 1.27 4.55
CA GLU A 130 19.31 -0.11 4.76
C GLU A 130 18.87 -0.65 6.11
N ASP A 131 18.95 0.15 7.15
CA ASP A 131 18.59 -0.28 8.50
C ASP A 131 17.08 -0.55 8.63
N SER A 132 16.26 0.26 7.99
CA SER A 132 14.81 0.07 7.93
C SER A 132 14.42 -1.19 7.15
N VAL A 133 15.03 -1.44 5.99
CA VAL A 133 14.82 -2.67 5.22
C VAL A 133 15.29 -3.89 6.03
N LEU A 134 16.47 -3.81 6.62
CA LEU A 134 17.00 -4.88 7.46
C LEU A 134 16.11 -5.14 8.69
N PHE A 135 15.57 -4.11 9.30
CA PHE A 135 14.61 -4.25 10.41
C PHE A 135 13.37 -5.02 9.96
N VAL A 136 12.77 -4.66 8.83
CA VAL A 136 11.62 -5.37 8.26
C VAL A 136 11.95 -6.84 8.00
N LEU A 137 13.09 -7.12 7.34
CA LEU A 137 13.53 -8.48 7.08
C LEU A 137 13.70 -9.30 8.37
N ARG A 138 14.29 -8.73 9.40
CA ARG A 138 14.44 -9.39 10.72
C ARG A 138 13.12 -9.65 11.43
N GLN A 139 12.15 -8.77 11.29
CA GLN A 139 10.80 -9.01 11.84
C GLN A 139 10.10 -10.17 11.14
N HIS A 140 10.26 -10.29 9.82
CA HIS A 140 9.69 -11.40 9.05
C HIS A 140 10.47 -12.72 9.21
N PHE A 141 11.77 -12.62 9.44
CA PHE A 141 12.72 -13.75 9.42
C PHE A 141 13.66 -13.67 10.64
N PRO A 142 13.14 -13.87 11.86
CA PRO A 142 13.96 -13.79 13.07
C PRO A 142 15.03 -14.88 13.18
N ASP A 143 14.83 -15.98 12.48
CA ASP A 143 15.74 -17.14 12.36
C ASP A 143 16.71 -17.06 11.16
N GLY A 144 16.65 -16.00 10.36
CA GLY A 144 17.55 -15.80 9.24
C GLY A 144 18.95 -15.31 9.67
N GLU A 145 19.97 -15.78 8.96
CA GLU A 145 21.35 -15.36 9.18
C GLU A 145 21.52 -13.86 8.94
N LYS A 146 22.13 -13.16 9.90
CA LYS A 146 22.23 -11.69 9.89
C LYS A 146 22.98 -11.16 8.68
N SER A 147 24.03 -11.86 8.25
CA SER A 147 24.82 -11.51 7.07
C SER A 147 24.03 -11.64 5.79
N ALA A 148 23.23 -12.69 5.66
CA ALA A 148 22.36 -12.90 4.51
C ALA A 148 21.24 -11.87 4.44
N LEU A 149 20.54 -11.61 5.54
CA LEU A 149 19.50 -10.57 5.60
C LEU A 149 20.06 -9.18 5.29
N LYS A 150 21.29 -8.89 5.72
CA LYS A 150 21.99 -7.64 5.38
C LYS A 150 22.31 -7.56 3.87
N ALA A 151 22.72 -8.66 3.24
CA ALA A 151 22.95 -8.69 1.80
C ALA A 151 21.65 -8.41 1.01
N PHE A 152 20.51 -8.96 1.43
CA PHE A 152 19.21 -8.67 0.84
C PHE A 152 18.78 -7.21 1.06
N ALA A 153 19.04 -6.64 2.23
CA ALA A 153 18.77 -5.22 2.48
C ALA A 153 19.64 -4.32 1.58
N GLY A 154 20.94 -4.62 1.48
CA GLY A 154 21.85 -3.91 0.58
C GLY A 154 21.48 -4.04 -0.89
N LEU A 155 20.98 -5.21 -1.34
CA LEU A 155 20.44 -5.38 -2.68
C LEU A 155 19.29 -4.40 -2.94
N PHE A 156 18.35 -4.28 -2.02
CA PHE A 156 17.23 -3.37 -2.17
C PHE A 156 17.68 -1.91 -2.29
N LEU A 157 18.66 -1.49 -1.49
CA LEU A 157 19.21 -0.13 -1.53
C LEU A 157 19.97 0.15 -2.84
N ASP A 158 20.76 -0.81 -3.33
CA ASP A 158 21.46 -0.63 -4.60
C ASP A 158 20.47 -0.48 -5.77
N LEU A 159 19.39 -1.25 -5.77
CA LEU A 159 18.31 -1.09 -6.75
C LEU A 159 17.61 0.28 -6.62
N GLN A 160 17.40 0.76 -5.38
CA GLN A 160 16.82 2.08 -5.13
C GLN A 160 17.71 3.20 -5.70
N ILE A 161 19.02 3.12 -5.51
CA ILE A 161 19.99 4.06 -6.08
C ILE A 161 19.92 4.03 -7.61
N LYS A 162 19.85 2.86 -8.23
CA LYS A 162 19.72 2.71 -9.68
C LYS A 162 18.42 3.32 -10.21
N ALA A 163 17.30 3.13 -9.51
CA ALA A 163 16.04 3.74 -9.88
C ALA A 163 16.04 5.26 -9.70
N TYR A 164 16.66 5.75 -8.63
CA TYR A 164 16.84 7.20 -8.41
C TYR A 164 17.61 7.88 -9.53
N HIS A 165 18.65 7.22 -10.06
CA HIS A 165 19.41 7.69 -11.22
C HIS A 165 18.68 7.48 -12.56
N GLY A 166 17.51 6.87 -12.57
CA GLY A 166 16.76 6.61 -13.80
C GLY A 166 17.33 5.48 -14.66
N GLU A 167 18.24 4.67 -14.11
CA GLU A 167 18.85 3.55 -14.84
C GLU A 167 17.89 2.36 -14.93
N ILE A 168 16.99 2.21 -13.97
CA ILE A 168 15.91 1.21 -13.96
C ILE A 168 14.58 1.85 -13.54
N SER A 169 13.47 1.23 -13.90
CA SER A 169 12.15 1.62 -13.39
C SER A 169 11.94 1.16 -11.94
N THR A 170 10.97 1.76 -11.28
CA THR A 170 10.61 1.41 -9.89
C THR A 170 9.96 0.03 -9.73
N LYS A 171 9.73 -0.70 -10.83
CA LYS A 171 9.10 -2.04 -10.81
C LYS A 171 9.91 -3.08 -10.04
N SER A 172 11.25 -2.97 -10.12
CA SER A 172 12.17 -3.86 -9.38
C SER A 172 12.35 -3.43 -7.92
N LEU A 173 11.89 -2.24 -7.53
CA LEU A 173 11.86 -1.76 -6.15
C LEU A 173 10.61 -2.30 -5.43
N ASP A 174 10.57 -3.58 -5.26
CA ASP A 174 9.44 -4.23 -4.60
C ASP A 174 9.88 -4.96 -3.33
N LEU A 175 9.69 -4.30 -2.20
CA LEU A 175 9.99 -4.89 -0.88
C LEU A 175 9.15 -6.14 -0.61
N ARG A 176 7.88 -6.17 -1.08
CA ARG A 176 7.03 -7.37 -0.93
C ARG A 176 7.58 -8.53 -1.73
N GLY A 177 8.08 -8.24 -2.95
CA GLY A 177 8.77 -9.21 -3.78
C GLY A 177 10.05 -9.73 -3.13
N LEU A 178 10.85 -8.85 -2.52
CA LEU A 178 12.05 -9.23 -1.78
C LEU A 178 11.71 -10.15 -0.59
N VAL A 179 10.74 -9.75 0.24
CA VAL A 179 10.28 -10.57 1.38
C VAL A 179 9.76 -11.92 0.90
N SER A 180 9.00 -11.95 -0.21
CA SER A 180 8.49 -13.19 -0.80
C SER A 180 9.61 -14.09 -1.33
N ALA A 181 10.65 -13.50 -1.95
CA ALA A 181 11.83 -14.22 -2.41
C ALA A 181 12.58 -14.83 -1.24
N VAL A 182 12.90 -14.08 -0.20
CA VAL A 182 13.55 -14.61 1.01
C VAL A 182 12.71 -15.73 1.64
N LYS A 183 11.38 -15.55 1.72
CA LYS A 183 10.50 -16.60 2.22
C LYS A 183 10.53 -17.88 1.37
N ALA A 184 10.63 -17.77 0.04
CA ALA A 184 10.67 -18.91 -0.87
C ALA A 184 11.94 -19.76 -0.69
N THR A 185 13.06 -19.16 -0.27
CA THR A 185 14.27 -19.92 0.05
C THR A 185 14.09 -20.86 1.23
N LYS A 186 13.22 -20.51 2.18
CA LYS A 186 12.85 -21.40 3.31
C LYS A 186 12.07 -22.64 2.84
N SER A 187 11.43 -22.56 1.67
CA SER A 187 10.73 -23.68 1.04
C SER A 187 11.64 -24.50 0.09
N GLY A 188 12.94 -24.21 0.05
CA GLY A 188 13.93 -24.96 -0.72
C GLY A 188 14.31 -24.36 -2.08
N LEU A 189 13.80 -23.17 -2.43
CA LEU A 189 14.24 -22.48 -3.64
C LEU A 189 15.66 -21.93 -3.44
N SER A 190 16.50 -21.97 -4.50
CA SER A 190 17.80 -21.30 -4.42
C SER A 190 17.61 -19.78 -4.26
N PRO A 191 18.51 -19.07 -3.55
CA PRO A 191 18.41 -17.63 -3.40
C PRO A 191 18.35 -16.87 -4.72
N ILE A 192 19.11 -17.31 -5.72
CA ILE A 192 19.12 -16.72 -7.06
C ILE A 192 17.78 -16.91 -7.75
N ASP A 193 17.23 -18.13 -7.77
CA ASP A 193 15.94 -18.40 -8.41
C ASP A 193 14.80 -17.61 -7.71
N ALA A 194 14.87 -17.52 -6.38
CA ALA A 194 13.92 -16.76 -5.60
C ALA A 194 13.94 -15.26 -5.96
N ILE A 195 15.13 -14.65 -6.07
CA ILE A 195 15.31 -13.26 -6.49
C ILE A 195 14.93 -13.07 -7.97
N GLN A 196 15.27 -14.05 -8.83
CA GLN A 196 14.83 -14.03 -10.23
C GLN A 196 13.30 -13.84 -10.32
N MET A 197 12.54 -14.61 -9.54
CA MET A 197 11.08 -14.56 -9.54
C MET A 197 10.52 -13.34 -8.82
N GLY A 198 11.11 -12.97 -7.67
CA GLY A 198 10.59 -11.93 -6.81
C GLY A 198 10.95 -10.50 -7.25
N ILE A 199 12.04 -10.32 -7.97
CA ILE A 199 12.61 -9.01 -8.34
C ILE A 199 12.87 -8.91 -9.84
N ILE A 200 13.77 -9.74 -10.39
CA ILE A 200 14.32 -9.56 -11.75
C ILE A 200 13.20 -9.68 -12.81
N ASN A 201 12.34 -10.68 -12.71
CA ASN A 201 11.27 -10.91 -13.68
C ASN A 201 10.16 -9.82 -13.68
N LYS A 202 10.23 -8.85 -12.79
CA LYS A 202 9.31 -7.68 -12.79
C LYS A 202 9.71 -6.61 -13.79
N SER A 203 10.98 -6.56 -14.19
CA SER A 203 11.43 -5.78 -15.34
C SER A 203 11.11 -6.52 -16.63
N PHE A 204 10.38 -5.85 -17.54
CA PHE A 204 10.07 -6.37 -18.88
C PHE A 204 11.03 -5.84 -19.93
N ASP A 205 11.74 -4.74 -19.65
CA ASP A 205 12.80 -4.20 -20.48
C ASP A 205 14.07 -5.02 -20.32
N VAL A 206 14.69 -5.41 -21.43
CA VAL A 206 15.87 -6.28 -21.42
C VAL A 206 17.09 -5.59 -20.80
N PHE A 207 17.29 -4.29 -21.09
CA PHE A 207 18.40 -3.52 -20.55
C PHE A 207 18.26 -3.29 -19.04
N GLU A 208 17.05 -2.92 -18.59
CA GLU A 208 16.78 -2.82 -17.15
C GLU A 208 17.03 -4.15 -16.45
N LYS A 209 16.64 -5.27 -17.09
CA LYS A 209 16.82 -6.60 -16.53
C LYS A 209 18.28 -6.95 -16.34
N GLU A 210 19.13 -6.65 -17.34
CA GLU A 210 20.58 -6.86 -17.26
C GLU A 210 21.19 -6.04 -16.10
N ILE A 211 20.80 -4.77 -15.94
CA ILE A 211 21.25 -3.93 -14.82
C ILE A 211 20.84 -4.52 -13.47
N VAL A 212 19.59 -4.99 -13.35
CA VAL A 212 19.10 -5.63 -12.11
C VAL A 212 19.86 -6.92 -11.82
N GLU A 213 20.13 -7.76 -12.83
CA GLU A 213 20.91 -8.99 -12.71
C GLU A 213 22.34 -8.70 -12.23
N ASP A 214 22.98 -7.66 -12.74
CA ASP A 214 24.32 -7.23 -12.31
C ASP A 214 24.33 -6.81 -10.83
N VAL A 215 23.35 -6.01 -10.41
CA VAL A 215 23.20 -5.61 -9.00
C VAL A 215 22.98 -6.83 -8.11
N VAL A 216 22.13 -7.77 -8.51
CA VAL A 216 21.87 -9.01 -7.77
C VAL A 216 23.14 -9.83 -7.63
N SER A 217 23.90 -10.01 -8.72
CA SER A 217 25.13 -10.81 -8.71
C SER A 217 26.20 -10.26 -7.76
N THR A 218 26.20 -8.94 -7.55
CA THR A 218 27.12 -8.26 -6.63
C THR A 218 26.81 -8.53 -5.16
N ARG A 219 25.53 -8.72 -4.82
CA ARG A 219 25.07 -8.88 -3.44
C ARG A 219 24.75 -10.31 -3.04
N ILE A 220 24.25 -11.11 -3.97
CA ILE A 220 23.80 -12.48 -3.72
C ILE A 220 24.66 -13.44 -4.53
N PRO A 221 25.64 -14.09 -3.92
CA PRO A 221 26.50 -15.07 -4.60
C PRO A 221 25.68 -16.22 -5.20
N SER A 222 26.00 -16.60 -6.43
CA SER A 222 25.35 -17.73 -7.11
C SER A 222 25.53 -19.08 -6.41
N SER A 223 26.56 -19.18 -5.55
CA SER A 223 26.83 -20.35 -4.75
C SER A 223 25.94 -20.49 -3.50
N TRP A 224 25.20 -19.43 -3.14
CA TRP A 224 24.37 -19.49 -1.96
C TRP A 224 23.23 -20.49 -2.10
N THR A 225 22.97 -21.15 -1.00
CA THR A 225 21.87 -22.10 -0.82
C THR A 225 20.96 -21.66 0.33
N GLY A 226 19.90 -22.38 0.58
CA GLY A 226 19.05 -22.10 1.75
C GLY A 226 19.83 -22.17 3.08
N LYS A 227 20.91 -22.96 3.17
CA LYS A 227 21.73 -23.05 4.39
C LYS A 227 22.48 -21.75 4.69
N ASP A 228 22.86 -20.99 3.69
CA ASP A 228 23.56 -19.72 3.88
C ASP A 228 22.62 -18.63 4.44
N ILE A 229 21.31 -18.86 4.35
CA ILE A 229 20.28 -17.95 4.87
C ILE A 229 19.70 -18.46 6.19
N TRP A 230 19.59 -19.77 6.38
CA TRP A 230 18.85 -20.35 7.50
C TRP A 230 19.72 -21.17 8.48
N GLY A 231 21.02 -21.34 8.22
CA GLY A 231 21.96 -22.13 9.02
C GLY A 231 21.93 -23.60 8.67
#